data_b27adb1ab0058f846cfe6de003cac692
#
_entry.id   b27adb1ab0058f846cfe6de003cac692
#
_cell.length_a   1.000
_cell.length_b   1.000
_cell.length_c   1.000
_cell.angle_alpha   90.00
_cell.angle_beta   90.00
_cell.angle_gamma   90.00
#
_symmetry.space_group_name_H-M   'P 1'
#
loop_
_entity.id
_entity.type
_entity.pdbx_description
1 polymer ?
#
loop_
_entity_poly.entity_id
_entity_poly.type
_entity_poly.pdbx_seq_one_letter_code
_entity_poly.pdbx_strand_id
1 'polypeptide(L)'
;MRASITIDGLQDLQQEFERLENPRQRKASARRALRNAAKPLAALASSMAPRASGSLAASIGYGTRLSKRQAGIHRKMFRDDRVAVEMFVGASYAMGGGGRHAHLQEFGTGPRYHKSGKYVGQVSPQPFLRPAWDSYQATMLDTIKAELWADIQKSVARAERRAARLAAKNVAP
;
A
#
# COMPACT_ATOMS: atom_id res chain seq x y z
N MET A 1 -19.73 -7.93 -7.02
CA MET A 1 -20.24 -6.91 -6.08
C MET A 1 -19.09 -5.95 -5.78
N ARG A 2 -19.21 -4.68 -6.15
CA ARG A 2 -18.27 -3.62 -5.73
C ARG A 2 -18.71 -3.17 -4.34
N ALA A 3 -17.91 -3.42 -3.33
CA ALA A 3 -18.12 -2.85 -2.02
C ALA A 3 -17.75 -1.36 -2.08
N SER A 4 -18.73 -0.47 -2.03
CA SER A 4 -18.50 0.96 -1.84
C SER A 4 -18.35 1.22 -0.33
N ILE A 5 -17.17 1.57 0.10
CA ILE A 5 -16.93 1.98 1.49
C ILE A 5 -17.15 3.50 1.53
N THR A 6 -18.25 3.93 2.17
CA THR A 6 -18.48 5.34 2.47
C THR A 6 -17.67 5.67 3.72
N ILE A 7 -16.73 6.60 3.60
CA ILE A 7 -15.87 7.01 4.70
C ILE A 7 -16.24 8.45 5.06
N ASP A 8 -16.76 8.67 6.26
CA ASP A 8 -17.08 10.00 6.76
C ASP A 8 -15.84 10.91 6.80
N GLY A 9 -16.01 12.16 6.39
CA GLY A 9 -14.93 13.15 6.32
C GLY A 9 -13.97 12.99 5.12
N LEU A 10 -14.22 12.04 4.22
CA LEU A 10 -13.39 11.88 3.02
C LEU A 10 -13.58 13.02 2.03
N GLN A 11 -14.80 13.57 1.96
CA GLN A 11 -15.11 14.70 1.07
C GLN A 11 -14.38 15.97 1.49
N ASP A 12 -14.36 16.27 2.79
CA ASP A 12 -13.64 17.44 3.31
C ASP A 12 -12.14 17.30 3.08
N LEU A 13 -11.60 16.09 3.33
CA LEU A 13 -10.21 15.78 3.05
C LEU A 13 -9.87 15.91 1.56
N GLN A 14 -10.77 15.49 0.68
CA GLN A 14 -10.60 15.60 -0.77
C GLN A 14 -10.58 17.06 -1.20
N GLN A 15 -11.51 17.89 -0.73
CA GLN A 15 -11.57 19.33 -1.04
C GLN A 15 -10.29 20.04 -0.58
N GLU A 16 -9.84 19.79 0.65
CA GLU A 16 -8.59 20.37 1.17
C GLU A 16 -7.35 19.86 0.42
N PHE A 17 -7.36 18.59 -0.02
CA PHE A 17 -6.29 18.02 -0.82
C PHE A 17 -6.24 18.61 -2.24
N GLU A 18 -7.38 18.95 -2.81
CA GLU A 18 -7.48 19.63 -4.11
C GLU A 18 -7.00 21.08 -4.05
N ARG A 19 -7.09 21.75 -2.89
CA ARG A 19 -6.51 23.08 -2.65
C ARG A 19 -4.99 23.11 -2.71
N LEU A 20 -4.32 21.97 -2.62
CA LEU A 20 -2.89 21.90 -2.90
C LEU A 20 -2.67 22.11 -4.40
N GLU A 21 -2.28 23.32 -4.80
CA GLU A 21 -2.11 23.74 -6.20
C GLU A 21 -1.13 22.85 -6.98
N ASN A 22 -0.11 22.27 -6.30
CA ASN A 22 0.95 21.55 -6.96
C ASN A 22 0.68 20.02 -7.02
N PRO A 23 0.41 19.45 -8.21
CA PRO A 23 0.16 18.01 -8.39
C PRO A 23 1.31 17.11 -7.91
N ARG A 24 2.57 17.61 -7.96
CA ARG A 24 3.73 16.85 -7.46
C ARG A 24 3.71 16.75 -5.94
N GLN A 25 3.30 17.82 -5.25
CA GLN A 25 3.15 17.80 -3.79
C GLN A 25 2.02 16.85 -3.37
N ARG A 26 0.87 16.90 -4.04
CA ARG A 26 -0.24 15.95 -3.82
C ARG A 26 0.22 14.50 -3.92
N LYS A 27 0.91 14.13 -5.01
CA LYS A 27 1.46 12.77 -5.18
C LYS A 27 2.49 12.40 -4.11
N ALA A 28 3.33 13.32 -3.69
CA ALA A 28 4.33 13.07 -2.66
C ALA A 28 3.68 12.85 -1.28
N SER A 29 2.67 13.65 -0.93
CA SER A 29 1.88 13.51 0.30
C SER A 29 1.15 12.17 0.33
N ALA A 30 0.42 11.83 -0.73
CA ALA A 30 -0.27 10.54 -0.84
C ALA A 30 0.69 9.35 -0.72
N ARG A 31 1.89 9.42 -1.32
CA ARG A 31 2.90 8.36 -1.18
C ARG A 31 3.42 8.21 0.24
N ARG A 32 3.59 9.32 0.98
CA ARG A 32 4.00 9.26 2.39
C ARG A 32 2.93 8.61 3.25
N ALA A 33 1.69 9.08 3.14
CA ALA A 33 0.56 8.54 3.88
C ALA A 33 0.39 7.04 3.63
N LEU A 34 0.38 6.62 2.35
CA LEU A 34 0.30 5.20 1.99
C LEU A 34 1.49 4.39 2.52
N ARG A 35 2.70 4.93 2.49
CA ARG A 35 3.89 4.26 3.03
C ARG A 35 3.79 4.06 4.54
N ASN A 36 3.38 5.10 5.28
CA ASN A 36 3.25 5.03 6.72
C ASN A 36 2.16 4.04 7.14
N ALA A 37 1.07 3.97 6.38
CA ALA A 37 0.01 2.99 6.60
C ALA A 37 0.39 1.56 6.15
N ALA A 38 1.18 1.40 5.10
CA ALA A 38 1.60 0.10 4.60
C ALA A 38 2.67 -0.59 5.47
N LYS A 39 3.49 0.19 6.17
CA LYS A 39 4.57 -0.34 7.02
C LYS A 39 4.07 -1.24 8.16
N PRO A 40 3.09 -0.85 8.98
CA PRO A 40 2.54 -1.72 10.02
C PRO A 40 1.84 -2.96 9.43
N LEU A 41 1.13 -2.81 8.30
CA LEU A 41 0.48 -3.93 7.62
C LEU A 41 1.51 -4.99 7.17
N ALA A 42 2.62 -4.55 6.58
CA ALA A 42 3.70 -5.46 6.17
C ALA A 42 4.34 -6.17 7.36
N ALA A 43 4.54 -5.46 8.48
CA ALA A 43 5.05 -6.03 9.72
C ALA A 43 4.09 -7.08 10.30
N LEU A 44 2.79 -6.77 10.32
CA LEU A 44 1.76 -7.68 10.80
C LEU A 44 1.68 -8.94 9.91
N ALA A 45 1.66 -8.79 8.60
CA ALA A 45 1.68 -9.92 7.66
C ALA A 45 2.95 -10.78 7.83
N SER A 46 4.11 -10.14 8.05
CA SER A 46 5.36 -10.86 8.34
C SER A 46 5.31 -11.64 9.64
N SER A 47 4.66 -11.11 10.68
CA SER A 47 4.50 -11.82 11.97
C SER A 47 3.57 -13.03 11.86
N MET A 48 2.56 -12.96 10.99
CA MET A 48 1.58 -14.03 10.75
C MET A 48 2.09 -15.08 9.74
N ALA A 49 3.15 -14.80 8.99
CA ALA A 49 3.68 -15.69 7.97
C ALA A 49 4.25 -16.99 8.57
N PRO A 50 4.02 -18.17 7.94
CA PRO A 50 4.63 -19.43 8.35
C PRO A 50 6.15 -19.34 8.44
N ARG A 51 6.74 -19.87 9.53
CA ARG A 51 8.17 -19.70 9.88
C ARG A 51 9.01 -20.97 9.75
N ALA A 52 8.79 -21.81 8.75
CA ALA A 52 9.65 -23.01 8.59
C ALA A 52 11.14 -22.64 8.45
N SER A 53 11.48 -21.70 7.55
CA SER A 53 12.84 -21.17 7.36
C SER A 53 12.97 -19.68 7.66
N GLY A 54 11.86 -19.00 7.94
CA GLY A 54 11.82 -17.55 8.09
C GLY A 54 11.94 -16.75 6.78
N SER A 55 12.31 -17.40 5.67
CA SER A 55 12.55 -16.73 4.39
C SER A 55 11.28 -16.08 3.81
N LEU A 56 10.09 -16.66 4.05
CA LEU A 56 8.83 -16.07 3.64
C LEU A 56 8.56 -14.77 4.41
N ALA A 57 8.65 -14.80 5.74
CA ALA A 57 8.47 -13.62 6.58
C ALA A 57 9.43 -12.48 6.20
N ALA A 58 10.70 -12.81 5.96
CA ALA A 58 11.73 -11.85 5.52
C ALA A 58 11.48 -11.29 4.11
N SER A 59 10.72 -11.99 3.26
CA SER A 59 10.38 -11.53 1.92
C SER A 59 9.19 -10.55 1.87
N ILE A 60 8.45 -10.39 2.97
CA ILE A 60 7.27 -9.52 3.02
C ILE A 60 7.70 -8.07 3.20
N GLY A 61 7.21 -7.22 2.32
CA GLY A 61 7.51 -5.81 2.33
C GLY A 61 6.43 -4.98 1.65
N TYR A 62 6.73 -3.71 1.44
CA TYR A 62 5.84 -2.78 0.75
C TYR A 62 6.60 -1.95 -0.28
N GLY A 63 5.91 -1.48 -1.32
CA GLY A 63 6.53 -0.68 -2.37
C GLY A 63 5.55 -0.19 -3.41
N THR A 64 6.03 0.67 -4.30
CA THR A 64 5.25 1.24 -5.42
C THR A 64 5.48 0.51 -6.75
N ARG A 65 6.32 -0.52 -6.76
CA ARG A 65 6.68 -1.24 -7.99
C ARG A 65 6.26 -2.70 -7.88
N LEU A 66 5.68 -3.20 -8.95
CA LEU A 66 5.41 -4.62 -9.17
C LEU A 66 6.45 -5.22 -10.12
N SER A 67 6.65 -6.52 -10.05
CA SER A 67 7.38 -7.25 -11.09
C SER A 67 6.67 -7.11 -12.45
N LYS A 68 7.37 -7.29 -13.57
CA LYS A 68 6.78 -7.18 -14.92
C LYS A 68 5.53 -8.04 -15.08
N ARG A 69 5.53 -9.27 -14.54
CA ARG A 69 4.39 -10.19 -14.58
C ARG A 69 3.21 -9.67 -13.77
N GLN A 70 3.45 -9.25 -12.54
CA GLN A 70 2.42 -8.71 -11.65
C GLN A 70 1.83 -7.41 -12.19
N ALA A 71 2.66 -6.51 -12.72
CA ALA A 71 2.21 -5.28 -13.37
C ALA A 71 1.32 -5.55 -14.59
N GLY A 72 1.59 -6.61 -15.36
CA GLY A 72 0.74 -7.04 -16.46
C GLY A 72 -0.63 -7.54 -16.00
N ILE A 73 -0.68 -8.33 -14.93
CA ILE A 73 -1.93 -8.82 -14.34
C ILE A 73 -2.72 -7.65 -13.72
N HIS A 74 -2.07 -6.82 -12.93
CA HIS A 74 -2.67 -5.64 -12.29
C HIS A 74 -3.33 -4.72 -13.31
N ARG A 75 -2.64 -4.42 -14.41
CA ARG A 75 -3.16 -3.59 -15.50
C ARG A 75 -4.41 -4.17 -16.18
N LYS A 76 -4.50 -5.51 -16.28
CA LYS A 76 -5.69 -6.18 -16.80
C LYS A 76 -6.88 -6.14 -15.86
N MET A 77 -6.62 -6.28 -14.55
CA MET A 77 -7.66 -6.28 -13.52
C MET A 77 -8.24 -4.89 -13.25
N PHE A 78 -7.39 -3.85 -13.33
CA PHE A 78 -7.73 -2.46 -13.00
C PHE A 78 -7.60 -1.53 -14.22
N ARG A 79 -8.06 -2.02 -15.38
CA ARG A 79 -7.93 -1.30 -16.68
C ARG A 79 -8.55 0.09 -16.63
N ASP A 80 -9.68 0.24 -15.95
CA ASP A 80 -10.49 1.46 -15.89
C ASP A 80 -10.19 2.33 -14.66
N ASP A 81 -9.37 1.84 -13.72
CA ASP A 81 -9.02 2.56 -12.51
C ASP A 81 -7.79 3.44 -12.75
N ARG A 82 -8.01 4.74 -12.93
CA ARG A 82 -6.93 5.75 -13.03
C ARG A 82 -6.49 6.21 -11.65
N VAL A 83 -5.66 5.43 -10.99
CA VAL A 83 -5.13 5.78 -9.67
C VAL A 83 -3.86 6.62 -9.80
N ALA A 84 -3.80 7.73 -9.07
CA ALA A 84 -2.66 8.64 -9.12
C ALA A 84 -1.41 8.08 -8.39
N VAL A 85 -1.63 7.29 -7.33
CA VAL A 85 -0.58 6.69 -6.49
C VAL A 85 -1.06 5.35 -5.99
N GLU A 86 -0.20 4.34 -6.06
CA GLU A 86 -0.45 2.99 -5.56
C GLU A 86 0.67 2.55 -4.61
N MET A 87 0.30 1.73 -3.64
CA MET A 87 1.22 1.06 -2.72
C MET A 87 0.84 -0.41 -2.64
N PHE A 88 1.81 -1.28 -2.83
CA PHE A 88 1.64 -2.73 -2.79
C PHE A 88 2.29 -3.28 -1.53
N VAL A 89 1.60 -4.19 -0.85
CA VAL A 89 2.12 -4.93 0.30
C VAL A 89 2.09 -6.41 -0.05
N GLY A 90 3.17 -7.12 0.21
CA GLY A 90 3.24 -8.55 -0.05
C GLY A 90 4.64 -9.10 -0.13
N ALA A 91 4.75 -10.37 -0.46
CA ALA A 91 6.01 -11.07 -0.59
C ALA A 91 6.73 -10.68 -1.90
N SER A 92 8.00 -10.32 -1.79
CA SER A 92 8.85 -9.89 -2.91
C SER A 92 9.94 -10.91 -3.22
N TYR A 93 10.21 -11.11 -4.51
CA TYR A 93 11.36 -11.92 -4.95
C TYR A 93 12.70 -11.27 -4.61
N ALA A 94 12.74 -9.95 -4.53
CA ALA A 94 13.98 -9.20 -4.31
C ALA A 94 14.44 -9.21 -2.85
N MET A 95 13.52 -9.54 -1.91
CA MET A 95 13.77 -9.49 -0.47
C MET A 95 14.01 -10.89 0.16
N GLY A 96 14.47 -11.86 -0.63
CA GLY A 96 14.73 -13.23 -0.17
C GLY A 96 13.93 -14.28 -0.95
N GLY A 97 14.47 -15.50 -1.05
CA GLY A 97 13.92 -16.57 -1.88
C GLY A 97 12.52 -17.08 -1.51
N GLY A 98 12.02 -16.74 -0.32
CA GLY A 98 10.71 -17.17 0.18
C GLY A 98 9.50 -16.60 -0.56
N GLY A 99 9.65 -15.45 -1.21
CA GLY A 99 8.56 -14.79 -1.93
C GLY A 99 7.96 -15.58 -3.09
N ARG A 100 8.71 -16.54 -3.65
CA ARG A 100 8.25 -17.39 -4.76
C ARG A 100 7.05 -18.25 -4.41
N HIS A 101 6.99 -18.74 -3.18
CA HIS A 101 5.99 -19.70 -2.72
C HIS A 101 4.89 -19.05 -1.86
N ALA A 102 4.94 -17.73 -1.68
CA ALA A 102 4.00 -17.00 -0.84
C ALA A 102 2.53 -17.27 -1.20
N HIS A 103 2.21 -17.30 -2.49
CA HIS A 103 0.85 -17.59 -2.97
C HIS A 103 0.40 -19.02 -2.67
N LEU A 104 1.34 -19.99 -2.62
CA LEU A 104 1.03 -21.37 -2.26
C LEU A 104 0.73 -21.51 -0.76
N GLN A 105 1.37 -20.68 0.07
CA GLN A 105 1.07 -20.64 1.51
C GLN A 105 -0.25 -19.92 1.76
N GLU A 106 -0.51 -18.80 1.09
CA GLU A 106 -1.75 -18.01 1.26
C GLU A 106 -2.99 -18.79 0.82
N PHE A 107 -2.92 -19.46 -0.35
CA PHE A 107 -4.10 -20.07 -0.97
C PHE A 107 -4.10 -21.61 -0.93
N GLY A 108 -3.00 -22.22 -0.53
CA GLY A 108 -2.81 -23.64 -0.64
C GLY A 108 -2.64 -24.13 -2.08
N THR A 109 -2.59 -25.45 -2.24
CA THR A 109 -2.62 -26.12 -3.55
C THR A 109 -3.50 -27.35 -3.47
N GLY A 110 -4.13 -27.72 -4.59
CA GLY A 110 -4.64 -29.09 -4.77
C GLY A 110 -3.50 -30.12 -4.84
N PRO A 111 -3.85 -31.41 -4.96
CA PRO A 111 -2.88 -32.48 -5.20
C PRO A 111 -2.04 -32.19 -6.44
N ARG A 112 -0.72 -32.27 -6.30
CA ARG A 112 0.22 -31.99 -7.40
C ARG A 112 0.92 -33.25 -7.83
N TYR A 113 1.11 -33.38 -9.14
CA TYR A 113 1.76 -34.51 -9.76
C TYR A 113 2.90 -34.04 -10.67
N HIS A 114 3.98 -34.78 -10.68
CA HIS A 114 5.05 -34.60 -11.66
C HIS A 114 4.57 -35.03 -13.06
N LYS A 115 5.24 -34.60 -14.12
CA LYS A 115 4.92 -35.02 -15.49
C LYS A 115 4.93 -36.55 -15.68
N SER A 116 5.67 -37.28 -14.86
CA SER A 116 5.71 -38.75 -14.81
C SER A 116 4.55 -39.40 -14.06
N GLY A 117 3.54 -38.62 -13.62
CA GLY A 117 2.42 -39.13 -12.81
C GLY A 117 2.73 -39.30 -11.32
N LYS A 118 3.98 -39.09 -10.87
CA LYS A 118 4.34 -39.21 -9.46
C LYS A 118 3.72 -38.11 -8.64
N TYR A 119 3.04 -38.45 -7.56
CA TYR A 119 2.48 -37.49 -6.59
C TYR A 119 3.62 -36.72 -5.86
N VAL A 120 3.55 -35.41 -5.83
CA VAL A 120 4.54 -34.51 -5.21
C VAL A 120 4.01 -33.71 -4.02
N GLY A 121 2.80 -34.05 -3.57
CA GLY A 121 2.21 -33.45 -2.36
C GLY A 121 1.17 -32.39 -2.63
N GLN A 122 0.61 -31.92 -1.54
CA GLN A 122 -0.39 -30.85 -1.45
C GLN A 122 0.06 -29.88 -0.37
N VAL A 123 -0.22 -28.60 -0.51
CA VAL A 123 0.01 -27.57 0.50
C VAL A 123 -1.32 -27.14 1.07
N SER A 124 -1.53 -27.32 2.37
CA SER A 124 -2.67 -26.75 3.07
C SER A 124 -2.53 -25.23 3.14
N PRO A 125 -3.60 -24.46 2.92
CA PRO A 125 -3.55 -23.02 3.01
C PRO A 125 -3.22 -22.56 4.44
N GLN A 126 -2.28 -21.65 4.55
CA GLN A 126 -1.92 -20.95 5.79
C GLN A 126 -1.90 -19.45 5.48
N PRO A 127 -3.08 -18.80 5.40
CA PRO A 127 -3.18 -17.40 5.01
C PRO A 127 -2.53 -16.50 6.05
N PHE A 128 -1.82 -15.50 5.61
CA PHE A 128 -1.13 -14.50 6.43
C PHE A 128 -1.38 -13.07 5.97
N LEU A 129 -1.55 -12.86 4.66
CA LEU A 129 -1.84 -11.52 4.13
C LEU A 129 -3.30 -11.13 4.36
N ARG A 130 -4.25 -12.06 4.10
CA ARG A 130 -5.67 -11.79 4.29
C ARG A 130 -6.01 -11.49 5.74
N PRO A 131 -5.64 -12.30 6.76
CA PRO A 131 -5.91 -11.99 8.15
C PRO A 131 -5.26 -10.68 8.62
N ALA A 132 -4.03 -10.40 8.14
CA ALA A 132 -3.36 -9.13 8.43
C ALA A 132 -4.14 -7.94 7.88
N TRP A 133 -4.64 -8.03 6.65
CA TRP A 133 -5.47 -7.01 6.04
C TRP A 133 -6.78 -6.82 6.82
N ASP A 134 -7.52 -7.91 7.05
CA ASP A 134 -8.84 -7.86 7.69
C ASP A 134 -8.78 -7.24 9.10
N SER A 135 -7.69 -7.49 9.83
CA SER A 135 -7.48 -6.92 11.17
C SER A 135 -6.98 -5.48 11.17
N TYR A 136 -6.35 -5.01 10.10
CA TYR A 136 -5.68 -3.70 10.08
C TYR A 136 -6.32 -2.67 9.15
N GLN A 137 -7.22 -3.05 8.24
CA GLN A 137 -7.77 -2.16 7.21
C GLN A 137 -8.42 -0.88 7.78
N ALA A 138 -9.17 -0.97 8.89
CA ALA A 138 -9.79 0.19 9.52
C ALA A 138 -8.73 1.17 10.06
N THR A 139 -7.78 0.67 10.85
CA THR A 139 -6.66 1.46 11.38
C THR A 139 -5.81 2.07 10.26
N MET A 140 -5.63 1.34 9.16
CA MET A 140 -4.89 1.82 8.00
C MET A 140 -5.56 3.04 7.36
N LEU A 141 -6.89 3.01 7.21
CA LEU A 141 -7.66 4.14 6.69
C LEU A 141 -7.55 5.37 7.58
N ASP A 142 -7.66 5.21 8.89
CA ASP A 142 -7.50 6.30 9.85
C ASP A 142 -6.08 6.88 9.82
N THR A 143 -5.07 6.03 9.70
CA THR A 143 -3.68 6.46 9.53
C THR A 143 -3.50 7.29 8.26
N ILE A 144 -4.06 6.85 7.12
CA ILE A 144 -3.98 7.58 5.86
C ILE A 144 -4.66 8.95 5.98
N LYS A 145 -5.85 9.01 6.59
CA LYS A 145 -6.57 10.28 6.82
C LYS A 145 -5.74 11.24 7.66
N ALA A 146 -5.23 10.78 8.82
CA ALA A 146 -4.44 11.59 9.73
C ALA A 146 -3.15 12.14 9.09
N GLU A 147 -2.44 11.30 8.35
CA GLU A 147 -1.21 11.68 7.65
C GLU A 147 -1.46 12.70 6.52
N LEU A 148 -2.52 12.49 5.73
CA LEU A 148 -2.90 13.43 4.68
C LEU A 148 -3.31 14.78 5.27
N TRP A 149 -4.12 14.77 6.33
CA TRP A 149 -4.53 15.98 7.01
C TRP A 149 -3.33 16.77 7.57
N ALA A 150 -2.42 16.08 8.26
CA ALA A 150 -1.20 16.71 8.78
C ALA A 150 -0.33 17.33 7.67
N ASP A 151 -0.22 16.69 6.51
CA ASP A 151 0.52 17.22 5.37
C ASP A 151 -0.16 18.43 4.72
N ILE A 152 -1.48 18.44 4.65
CA ILE A 152 -2.28 19.58 4.17
C ILE A 152 -2.04 20.78 5.08
N GLN A 153 -2.20 20.62 6.39
CA GLN A 153 -1.96 21.69 7.36
C GLN A 153 -0.56 22.28 7.27
N LYS A 154 0.47 21.43 7.13
CA LYS A 154 1.85 21.88 6.90
C LYS A 154 2.00 22.66 5.60
N SER A 155 1.27 22.27 4.56
CA SER A 155 1.34 22.93 3.25
C SER A 155 0.67 24.31 3.28
N VAL A 156 -0.49 24.41 3.92
CA VAL A 156 -1.19 25.69 4.14
C VAL A 156 -0.32 26.65 4.94
N ALA A 157 0.22 26.22 6.09
CA ALA A 157 1.10 27.05 6.91
C ALA A 157 2.36 27.52 6.16
N ARG A 158 2.90 26.72 5.24
CA ARG A 158 4.02 27.15 4.39
C ARG A 158 3.60 28.22 3.36
N ALA A 159 2.42 28.03 2.75
CA ALA A 159 1.88 29.00 1.79
C ALA A 159 1.63 30.35 2.45
N GLU A 160 1.01 30.37 3.63
CA GLU A 160 0.78 31.58 4.43
C GLU A 160 2.09 32.31 4.79
N ARG A 161 3.09 31.58 5.29
CA ARG A 161 4.42 32.15 5.60
C ARG A 161 5.09 32.72 4.35
N ARG A 162 4.91 32.08 3.19
CA ARG A 162 5.45 32.58 1.92
C ARG A 162 4.73 33.85 1.49
N ALA A 163 3.42 33.88 1.57
CA ALA A 163 2.61 35.05 1.26
C ALA A 163 2.98 36.25 2.17
N ALA A 164 3.09 36.03 3.47
CA ALA A 164 3.51 37.05 4.42
C ALA A 164 4.92 37.62 4.12
N ARG A 165 5.88 36.77 3.74
CA ARG A 165 7.22 37.21 3.34
C ARG A 165 7.22 38.07 2.06
N LEU A 166 6.38 37.69 1.08
CA LEU A 166 6.24 38.45 -0.17
C LEU A 166 5.58 39.79 0.09
N ALA A 167 4.53 39.83 0.90
CA ALA A 167 3.88 41.08 1.31
C ALA A 167 4.85 42.03 2.04
N ALA A 168 5.63 41.53 2.99
CA ALA A 168 6.64 42.31 3.70
C ALA A 168 7.74 42.87 2.76
N LYS A 169 8.12 42.08 1.72
CA LYS A 169 9.12 42.53 0.74
C LYS A 169 8.60 43.65 -0.19
N ASN A 170 7.29 43.63 -0.48
CA ASN A 170 6.66 44.64 -1.34
C ASN A 170 6.32 45.96 -0.60
N VAL A 171 6.38 45.97 0.73
CA VAL A 171 6.13 47.15 1.58
C VAL A 171 7.42 47.84 1.98
N ALA A 172 8.59 47.22 1.78
CA ALA A 172 9.88 47.86 2.01
C ALA A 172 10.17 48.84 0.85
N PRO A 173 10.41 50.16 1.16
CA PRO A 173 10.66 51.21 0.15
C PRO A 173 11.98 51.00 -0.56
#